data_fe626a587c8de5f66704036ce52764bc
#
_entry.id   fe626a587c8de5f66704036ce52764bc
#
_cell.length_a   1.000
_cell.length_b   1.000
_cell.length_c   1.000
_cell.angle_alpha   90.00
_cell.angle_beta   90.00
_cell.angle_gamma   90.00
#
_symmetry.space_group_name_H-M   'P 1'
#
loop_
_entity.id
_entity.type
_entity.pdbx_description
1 polymer ?
#
loop_
_entity_poly.entity_id
_entity_poly.type
_entity_poly.pdbx_seq_one_letter_code
_entity_poly.pdbx_strand_id
1 'polypeptide(L)'
;RVGLALMRALRLALRIPLVGVTTLEAMAEAAMAATGSAKAAAIHDARRREAYLLLRDGAANRLEPVVMGFAEAVDSIRSFGTCALAGTGAEAAASVLGGDFPLSTIRQPDALWVARLGVARLAAGCSPQPEEVPGPLYLRAPDVKLPGASRPSNSRSA
;
A
#
# COMPACT_ATOMS: atom_id res chain seq x y z
N ARG A 1 1.07 -11.89 10.01
CA ARG A 1 -0.10 -12.36 10.76
C ARG A 1 0.16 -12.40 12.27
N VAL A 2 1.33 -12.89 12.72
CA VAL A 2 1.67 -13.02 14.15
C VAL A 2 1.65 -11.66 14.86
N GLY A 3 2.30 -10.63 14.31
CA GLY A 3 2.31 -9.28 14.88
C GLY A 3 0.90 -8.68 15.01
N LEU A 4 0.03 -8.90 14.01
CA LEU A 4 -1.33 -8.41 14.05
C LEU A 4 -2.17 -9.13 15.13
N ALA A 5 -1.98 -10.44 15.31
CA ALA A 5 -2.62 -11.20 16.39
C ALA A 5 -2.17 -10.70 17.78
N LEU A 6 -0.86 -10.42 17.93
CA LEU A 6 -0.32 -9.84 19.16
C LEU A 6 -0.95 -8.47 19.47
N MET A 7 -1.03 -7.57 18.47
CA MET A 7 -1.63 -6.25 18.67
C MET A 7 -3.10 -6.33 19.03
N ARG A 8 -3.85 -7.28 18.46
CA ARG A 8 -5.24 -7.55 18.83
C ARG A 8 -5.38 -8.03 20.26
N ALA A 9 -4.49 -8.93 20.71
CA ALA A 9 -4.47 -9.40 22.08
C ALA A 9 -4.14 -8.28 23.09
N LEU A 10 -3.15 -7.44 22.76
CA LEU A 10 -2.82 -6.26 23.58
C LEU A 10 -3.97 -5.27 23.66
N ARG A 11 -4.65 -4.99 22.55
CA ARG A 11 -5.85 -4.16 22.54
C ARG A 11 -6.90 -4.69 23.51
N LEU A 12 -7.19 -5.98 23.46
CA LEU A 12 -8.18 -6.60 24.30
C LEU A 12 -7.79 -6.55 25.79
N ALA A 13 -6.53 -6.90 26.10
CA ALA A 13 -6.05 -6.95 27.47
C ALA A 13 -5.92 -5.56 28.11
N LEU A 14 -5.46 -4.57 27.35
CA LEU A 14 -5.18 -3.21 27.85
C LEU A 14 -6.33 -2.23 27.58
N ARG A 15 -7.35 -2.62 26.82
CA ARG A 15 -8.50 -1.78 26.41
C ARG A 15 -8.08 -0.48 25.73
N ILE A 16 -7.00 -0.53 24.92
CA ILE A 16 -6.49 0.59 24.15
C ILE A 16 -7.03 0.57 22.71
N PRO A 17 -7.15 1.72 22.02
CA PRO A 17 -7.52 1.75 20.62
C PRO A 17 -6.46 1.09 19.75
N LEU A 18 -6.88 0.48 18.63
CA LEU A 18 -5.99 -0.12 17.64
C LEU A 18 -6.33 0.45 16.25
N VAL A 19 -5.38 1.13 15.65
CA VAL A 19 -5.53 1.74 14.32
C VAL A 19 -4.67 1.01 13.31
N GLY A 20 -5.24 0.68 12.15
CA GLY A 20 -4.50 0.09 11.03
C GLY A 20 -3.85 1.16 10.18
N VAL A 21 -2.61 0.89 9.75
CA VAL A 21 -1.87 1.67 8.74
C VAL A 21 -1.34 0.69 7.72
N THR A 22 -1.53 0.96 6.45
CA THR A 22 -1.00 0.09 5.40
C THR A 22 0.49 0.34 5.20
N THR A 23 1.20 -0.69 4.76
CA THR A 23 2.62 -0.62 4.37
C THR A 23 2.88 0.51 3.38
N LEU A 24 2.02 0.63 2.36
CA LEU A 24 2.17 1.63 1.30
C LEU A 24 1.97 3.06 1.82
N GLU A 25 1.03 3.27 2.75
CA GLU A 25 0.85 4.59 3.39
C GLU A 25 2.09 5.01 4.17
N ALA A 26 2.65 4.10 4.98
CA ALA A 26 3.85 4.39 5.76
C ALA A 26 5.04 4.74 4.85
N MET A 27 5.17 4.06 3.71
CA MET A 27 6.23 4.33 2.73
C MET A 27 6.00 5.65 1.99
N ALA A 28 4.77 5.96 1.59
CA ALA A 28 4.43 7.22 0.95
C ALA A 28 4.72 8.42 1.86
N GLU A 29 4.33 8.34 3.13
CA GLU A 29 4.59 9.37 4.13
C GLU A 29 6.10 9.58 4.35
N ALA A 30 6.84 8.49 4.49
CA ALA A 30 8.29 8.53 4.59
C ALA A 30 8.95 9.20 3.37
N ALA A 31 8.45 8.92 2.17
CA ALA A 31 8.98 9.49 0.93
C ALA A 31 8.68 10.99 0.82
N MET A 32 7.47 11.41 1.16
CA MET A 32 7.12 12.84 1.20
C MET A 32 8.05 13.60 2.16
N ALA A 33 8.26 13.07 3.35
CA ALA A 33 9.15 13.69 4.33
C ALA A 33 10.61 13.72 3.88
N ALA A 34 11.09 12.65 3.23
CA ALA A 34 12.48 12.55 2.78
C ALA A 34 12.79 13.47 1.59
N THR A 35 11.82 13.74 0.73
CA THR A 35 12.00 14.52 -0.50
C THR A 35 11.46 15.94 -0.42
N GLY A 36 10.67 16.27 0.61
CA GLY A 36 9.95 17.53 0.70
C GLY A 36 8.77 17.64 -0.26
N SER A 37 8.39 16.54 -0.93
CA SER A 37 7.27 16.52 -1.86
C SER A 37 5.93 16.48 -1.12
N ALA A 38 4.94 17.24 -1.60
CA ALA A 38 3.57 17.17 -1.06
C ALA A 38 2.82 15.88 -1.48
N LYS A 39 3.32 15.18 -2.51
CA LYS A 39 2.71 14.00 -3.09
C LYS A 39 3.69 12.83 -3.11
N ALA A 40 3.17 11.61 -2.98
CA ALA A 40 3.98 10.40 -3.16
C ALA A 40 3.19 9.28 -3.85
N ALA A 41 3.92 8.47 -4.60
CA ALA A 41 3.49 7.18 -5.11
C ALA A 41 4.33 6.08 -4.43
N ALA A 42 3.67 5.26 -3.62
CA ALA A 42 4.29 4.04 -3.09
C ALA A 42 3.99 2.90 -4.06
N ILE A 43 5.02 2.47 -4.79
CA ILE A 43 4.94 1.39 -5.78
C ILE A 43 5.84 0.23 -5.37
N HIS A 44 5.24 -0.94 -5.14
CA HIS A 44 5.95 -2.13 -4.70
C HIS A 44 5.78 -3.25 -5.72
N ASP A 45 6.87 -3.92 -6.09
CA ASP A 45 6.82 -5.05 -7.02
C ASP A 45 5.96 -6.18 -6.46
N ALA A 46 4.88 -6.52 -7.17
CA ALA A 46 3.98 -7.62 -6.84
C ALA A 46 4.32 -8.90 -7.61
N ARG A 47 5.45 -8.93 -8.34
CA ARG A 47 5.84 -9.98 -9.29
C ARG A 47 4.86 -10.10 -10.47
N ARG A 48 5.17 -10.97 -11.44
CA ARG A 48 4.30 -11.25 -12.62
C ARG A 48 3.92 -10.00 -13.43
N ARG A 49 4.81 -8.98 -13.47
CA ARG A 49 4.56 -7.67 -14.11
C ARG A 49 3.39 -6.89 -13.48
N GLU A 50 3.11 -7.11 -12.21
CA GLU A 50 2.15 -6.36 -11.42
C GLU A 50 2.86 -5.55 -10.34
N ALA A 51 2.18 -4.51 -9.87
CA ALA A 51 2.63 -3.68 -8.76
C ALA A 51 1.50 -3.45 -7.75
N TYR A 52 1.87 -3.35 -6.48
CA TYR A 52 1.01 -2.71 -5.48
C TYR A 52 1.26 -1.21 -5.56
N LEU A 53 0.20 -0.44 -5.73
CA LEU A 53 0.26 1.01 -5.86
C LEU A 53 -0.65 1.69 -4.85
N LEU A 54 -0.17 2.80 -4.30
CA LEU A 54 -0.92 3.80 -3.56
C LEU A 54 -0.47 5.17 -4.02
N LEU A 55 -1.41 6.08 -4.26
CA LEU A 55 -1.13 7.48 -4.54
C LEU A 55 -1.63 8.35 -3.39
N ARG A 56 -0.75 9.20 -2.85
CA ARG A 56 -1.02 10.02 -1.68
C ARG A 56 -0.72 11.49 -1.95
N ASP A 57 -1.62 12.37 -1.51
CA ASP A 57 -1.49 13.82 -1.61
C ASP A 57 -1.75 14.42 -0.22
N GLY A 58 -0.70 14.90 0.43
CA GLY A 58 -0.74 15.28 1.84
C GLY A 58 -1.28 14.13 2.72
N ALA A 59 -2.32 14.38 3.48
CA ALA A 59 -2.94 13.39 4.36
C ALA A 59 -3.94 12.44 3.64
N ALA A 60 -4.30 12.70 2.39
CA ALA A 60 -5.34 11.96 1.68
C ALA A 60 -4.78 10.94 0.68
N ASN A 61 -5.33 9.74 0.67
CA ASN A 61 -5.09 8.80 -0.41
C ASN A 61 -5.96 9.20 -1.62
N ARG A 62 -5.33 9.42 -2.78
CA ARG A 62 -6.01 9.67 -4.06
C ARG A 62 -6.30 8.37 -4.80
N LEU A 63 -5.47 7.36 -4.53
CA LEU A 63 -5.71 5.99 -4.92
C LEU A 63 -5.38 5.11 -3.71
N GLU A 64 -6.39 4.38 -3.23
CA GLU A 64 -6.20 3.41 -2.16
C GLU A 64 -5.29 2.25 -2.59
N PRO A 65 -4.67 1.52 -1.65
CA PRO A 65 -3.82 0.40 -1.98
C PRO A 65 -4.50 -0.57 -2.95
N VAL A 66 -3.91 -0.78 -4.10
CA VAL A 66 -4.45 -1.66 -5.16
C VAL A 66 -3.32 -2.46 -5.80
N VAL A 67 -3.65 -3.62 -6.38
CA VAL A 67 -2.77 -4.38 -7.27
C VAL A 67 -3.24 -4.19 -8.71
N MET A 68 -2.30 -3.87 -9.61
CA MET A 68 -2.57 -3.66 -11.04
C MET A 68 -1.35 -4.00 -11.88
N GLY A 69 -1.50 -4.03 -13.19
CA GLY A 69 -0.38 -4.19 -14.12
C GLY A 69 0.65 -3.08 -13.93
N PHE A 70 1.96 -3.40 -14.03
CA PHE A 70 3.02 -2.42 -13.82
C PHE A 70 2.93 -1.22 -14.77
N ALA A 71 2.58 -1.45 -16.05
CA ALA A 71 2.40 -0.37 -17.02
C ALA A 71 1.23 0.55 -16.63
N GLU A 72 0.11 -0.02 -16.21
CA GLU A 72 -1.06 0.71 -15.72
C GLU A 72 -0.73 1.53 -14.45
N ALA A 73 0.08 0.96 -13.55
CA ALA A 73 0.56 1.68 -12.37
C ALA A 73 1.40 2.89 -12.75
N VAL A 74 2.30 2.76 -13.72
CA VAL A 74 3.13 3.87 -14.23
C VAL A 74 2.25 4.95 -14.88
N ASP A 75 1.25 4.58 -15.67
CA ASP A 75 0.31 5.53 -16.27
C ASP A 75 -0.54 6.26 -15.23
N SER A 76 -0.94 5.56 -14.17
CA SER A 76 -1.64 6.15 -13.03
C SER A 76 -0.77 7.19 -12.31
N ILE A 77 0.52 6.89 -12.10
CA ILE A 77 1.48 7.83 -11.50
C ILE A 77 1.68 9.04 -12.44
N ARG A 78 1.82 8.83 -13.75
CA ARG A 78 1.97 9.91 -14.73
C ARG A 78 0.76 10.86 -14.70
N SER A 79 -0.44 10.30 -14.64
CA SER A 79 -1.69 11.07 -14.57
C SER A 79 -1.86 11.81 -13.24
N PHE A 80 -1.32 11.27 -12.14
CA PHE A 80 -1.31 11.90 -10.83
C PHE A 80 -0.36 13.12 -10.78
N GLY A 81 0.64 13.16 -11.66
CA GLY A 81 1.63 14.22 -11.77
C GLY A 81 2.84 14.04 -10.87
N THR A 82 3.72 15.03 -10.86
CA THR A 82 5.00 14.99 -10.11
C THR A 82 4.77 14.64 -8.65
N CYS A 83 5.43 13.58 -8.20
CA CYS A 83 5.33 13.04 -6.85
C CYS A 83 6.60 12.25 -6.49
N ALA A 84 6.87 12.11 -5.19
CA ALA A 84 7.97 11.28 -4.71
C ALA A 84 7.68 9.79 -4.95
N LEU A 85 8.64 9.03 -5.44
CA LEU A 85 8.53 7.59 -5.66
C LEU A 85 9.18 6.81 -4.53
N ALA A 86 8.46 5.83 -3.98
CA ALA A 86 8.94 4.93 -2.95
C ALA A 86 8.58 3.47 -3.26
N GLY A 87 9.32 2.53 -2.70
CA GLY A 87 9.08 1.10 -2.83
C GLY A 87 10.03 0.38 -3.76
N THR A 88 9.91 -0.93 -3.82
CA THR A 88 10.81 -1.79 -4.62
C THR A 88 10.60 -1.62 -6.13
N GLY A 89 9.44 -1.12 -6.56
CA GLY A 89 9.15 -0.80 -7.96
C GLY A 89 9.52 0.64 -8.38
N ALA A 90 9.95 1.49 -7.42
CA ALA A 90 10.17 2.91 -7.66
C ALA A 90 11.24 3.21 -8.73
N GLU A 91 12.37 2.50 -8.72
CA GLU A 91 13.44 2.68 -9.71
C GLU A 91 12.97 2.32 -11.13
N ALA A 92 12.28 1.20 -11.26
CA ALA A 92 11.72 0.77 -12.53
C ALA A 92 10.66 1.77 -13.04
N ALA A 93 9.82 2.29 -12.14
CA ALA A 93 8.84 3.31 -12.49
C ALA A 93 9.51 4.62 -12.91
N ALA A 94 10.53 5.10 -12.18
CA ALA A 94 11.27 6.30 -12.51
C ALA A 94 11.92 6.21 -13.89
N SER A 95 12.48 5.05 -14.25
CA SER A 95 13.10 4.81 -15.56
C SER A 95 12.11 4.96 -16.72
N VAL A 96 10.83 4.66 -16.50
CA VAL A 96 9.76 4.76 -17.52
C VAL A 96 9.10 6.15 -17.51
N LEU A 97 8.97 6.76 -16.34
CA LEU A 97 8.33 8.08 -16.18
C LEU A 97 9.21 9.22 -16.73
N GLY A 98 10.51 9.13 -16.53
CA GLY A 98 11.45 10.22 -16.89
C GLY A 98 11.53 11.33 -15.84
N GLY A 99 12.38 12.29 -16.07
CA GLY A 99 12.98 13.38 -15.31
C GLY A 99 12.41 13.93 -14.01
N ASP A 100 11.15 14.20 -13.86
CA ASP A 100 10.61 15.07 -12.78
C ASP A 100 9.97 14.34 -11.59
N PHE A 101 10.33 13.09 -11.37
CA PHE A 101 9.82 12.30 -10.25
C PHE A 101 10.92 12.05 -9.21
N PRO A 102 10.90 12.74 -8.05
CA PRO A 102 11.89 12.54 -7.00
C PRO A 102 11.91 11.08 -6.53
N LEU A 103 13.04 10.41 -6.73
CA LEU A 103 13.24 9.04 -6.27
C LEU A 103 13.72 9.05 -4.83
N SER A 104 12.89 8.54 -3.90
CA SER A 104 13.29 8.39 -2.51
C SER A 104 14.13 7.11 -2.30
N THR A 105 14.87 7.06 -1.18
CA THR A 105 15.58 5.86 -0.75
C THR A 105 14.70 4.86 -0.02
N ILE A 106 13.43 5.17 0.16
CA ILE A 106 12.48 4.33 0.91
C ILE A 106 12.09 3.11 0.09
N ARG A 107 12.56 1.93 0.50
CA ARG A 107 12.27 0.65 -0.16
C ARG A 107 11.34 -0.25 0.66
N GLN A 108 11.33 -0.07 1.97
CA GLN A 108 10.58 -0.87 2.94
C GLN A 108 9.88 0.06 3.94
N PRO A 109 8.78 -0.37 4.55
CA PRO A 109 8.11 0.41 5.59
C PRO A 109 8.96 0.48 6.85
N ASP A 110 8.94 1.61 7.53
CA ASP A 110 9.52 1.82 8.84
C ASP A 110 8.40 1.96 9.89
N ALA A 111 8.55 1.30 11.01
CA ALA A 111 7.60 1.31 12.13
C ALA A 111 7.37 2.72 12.69
N LEU A 112 8.36 3.62 12.60
CA LEU A 112 8.21 5.01 13.00
C LEU A 112 7.09 5.71 12.23
N TRP A 113 7.01 5.49 10.91
CA TRP A 113 5.97 6.10 10.07
C TRP A 113 4.60 5.46 10.30
N VAL A 114 4.56 4.16 10.60
CA VAL A 114 3.33 3.49 11.04
C VAL A 114 2.82 4.13 12.34
N ALA A 115 3.71 4.34 13.32
CA ALA A 115 3.36 4.96 14.59
C ALA A 115 2.87 6.42 14.41
N ARG A 116 3.57 7.23 13.62
CA ARG A 116 3.19 8.64 13.34
C ARG A 116 1.81 8.74 12.70
N LEU A 117 1.54 7.93 11.68
CA LEU A 117 0.24 7.87 11.02
C LEU A 117 -0.86 7.38 11.98
N GLY A 118 -0.56 6.38 12.80
CA GLY A 118 -1.49 5.87 13.81
C GLY A 118 -1.86 6.95 14.84
N VAL A 119 -0.87 7.68 15.36
CA VAL A 119 -1.11 8.80 16.28
C VAL A 119 -1.91 9.91 15.63
N ALA A 120 -1.58 10.29 14.40
CA ALA A 120 -2.31 11.33 13.66
C ALA A 120 -3.78 10.94 13.44
N ARG A 121 -4.07 9.68 13.11
CA ARG A 121 -5.44 9.16 12.96
C ARG A 121 -6.21 9.21 14.28
N LEU A 122 -5.60 8.79 15.37
CA LEU A 122 -6.22 8.88 16.71
C LEU A 122 -6.51 10.32 17.10
N ALA A 123 -5.57 11.24 16.88
CA ALA A 123 -5.74 12.66 17.16
C ALA A 123 -6.84 13.29 16.30
N ALA A 124 -7.05 12.81 15.07
CA ALA A 124 -8.14 13.24 14.18
C ALA A 124 -9.51 12.62 14.56
N GLY A 125 -9.60 11.88 15.67
CA GLY A 125 -10.84 11.26 16.13
C GLY A 125 -11.17 9.92 15.46
N CYS A 126 -10.26 9.34 14.67
CA CYS A 126 -10.40 7.99 14.17
C CYS A 126 -10.27 7.00 15.34
N SER A 127 -11.35 6.81 16.10
CA SER A 127 -11.44 5.75 17.10
C SER A 127 -12.17 4.57 16.48
N PRO A 128 -11.46 3.50 16.09
CA PRO A 128 -12.13 2.32 15.53
C PRO A 128 -13.12 1.75 16.56
N GLN A 129 -14.32 1.47 16.11
CA GLN A 129 -15.30 0.79 16.96
C GLN A 129 -14.74 -0.53 17.48
N PRO A 130 -15.20 -1.03 18.63
CA PRO A 130 -14.71 -2.30 19.19
C PRO A 130 -14.75 -3.46 18.20
N GLU A 131 -15.70 -3.45 17.27
CA GLU A 131 -15.89 -4.46 16.23
C GLU A 131 -14.94 -4.29 15.03
N GLU A 132 -14.45 -3.09 14.80
CA GLU A 132 -13.54 -2.75 13.69
C GLU A 132 -12.09 -3.03 14.06
N VAL A 133 -11.73 -4.30 14.07
CA VAL A 133 -10.35 -4.69 14.34
C VAL A 133 -9.55 -4.72 13.03
N PRO A 134 -8.45 -3.93 12.92
CA PRO A 134 -7.63 -3.95 11.72
C PRO A 134 -7.20 -5.37 11.33
N GLY A 135 -7.42 -5.72 10.07
CA GLY A 135 -7.09 -7.00 9.46
C GLY A 135 -5.94 -6.88 8.46
N PRO A 136 -5.38 -7.99 7.99
CA PRO A 136 -4.45 -7.97 6.88
C PRO A 136 -5.20 -7.54 5.61
N LEU A 137 -4.61 -6.61 4.86
CA LEU A 137 -5.13 -6.19 3.56
C LEU A 137 -4.64 -7.16 2.48
N TYR A 138 -5.54 -7.96 1.95
CA TYR A 138 -5.26 -8.87 0.84
C TYR A 138 -5.72 -8.24 -0.48
N LEU A 139 -4.79 -7.68 -1.24
CA LEU A 139 -5.06 -7.05 -2.54
C LEU A 139 -5.12 -8.07 -3.69
N ARG A 140 -4.63 -9.28 -3.46
CA ARG A 140 -4.66 -10.39 -4.42
C ARG A 140 -5.35 -11.59 -3.81
N ALA A 141 -6.20 -12.25 -4.60
CA ALA A 141 -6.78 -13.53 -4.22
C ALA A 141 -5.68 -14.57 -3.96
N PRO A 142 -5.88 -15.54 -3.05
CA PRO A 142 -4.92 -16.60 -2.81
C PRO A 142 -4.65 -17.41 -4.08
N ASP A 143 -3.38 -17.65 -4.42
CA ASP A 143 -2.95 -18.53 -5.52
C ASP A 143 -3.11 -20.01 -5.13
N VAL A 144 -4.27 -20.39 -4.60
CA VAL A 144 -4.55 -21.79 -4.21
C VAL A 144 -5.33 -22.47 -5.31
N LYS A 145 -4.77 -23.50 -5.92
CA LYS A 145 -5.53 -24.45 -6.72
C LYS A 145 -6.22 -25.40 -5.78
N LEU A 146 -7.54 -25.31 -5.68
CA LEU A 146 -8.31 -26.32 -4.96
C LEU A 146 -8.14 -27.67 -5.66
N PRO A 147 -7.81 -28.75 -4.94
CA PRO A 147 -7.80 -30.10 -5.51
C PRO A 147 -9.21 -30.38 -6.09
N GLY A 148 -9.29 -30.69 -7.39
CA GLY A 148 -10.54 -31.06 -8.06
C GLY A 148 -11.26 -29.94 -8.84
N ALA A 149 -10.78 -28.70 -8.86
CA ALA A 149 -11.34 -27.68 -9.76
C ALA A 149 -10.75 -27.88 -11.18
N SER A 150 -11.46 -28.65 -12.02
CA SER A 150 -11.21 -28.70 -13.46
C SER A 150 -11.44 -27.32 -14.08
N ARG A 151 -10.47 -26.86 -14.91
CA ARG A 151 -10.65 -25.65 -15.74
C ARG A 151 -11.93 -25.79 -16.55
N PRO A 152 -12.78 -24.77 -16.64
CA PRO A 152 -13.83 -24.75 -17.63
C PRO A 152 -13.17 -24.86 -19.02
N SER A 153 -13.52 -25.91 -19.76
CA SER A 153 -13.09 -26.10 -21.14
C SER A 153 -13.67 -24.96 -21.98
N ASN A 154 -12.79 -24.10 -22.50
CA ASN A 154 -13.17 -23.07 -23.47
C ASN A 154 -13.44 -23.78 -24.81
N SER A 155 -14.66 -24.30 -24.98
CA SER A 155 -15.12 -24.79 -26.28
C SER A 155 -15.38 -23.56 -27.19
N ARG A 156 -14.37 -23.19 -27.98
CA ARG A 156 -14.60 -22.39 -29.18
C ARG A 156 -15.37 -23.28 -30.17
N SER A 157 -16.62 -23.00 -30.32
CA SER A 157 -17.40 -23.50 -31.46
C SER A 157 -16.97 -22.74 -32.70
N ALA A 158 -16.76 -23.50 -33.77
CA ALA A 158 -16.45 -23.05 -35.10
C ALA A 158 -17.56 -22.14 -35.68
#